data_c35b70f5c8ba267826c8bd7cca6da2e8
#
_entry.id   c35b70f5c8ba267826c8bd7cca6da2e8
#
_cell.length_a   1.000
_cell.length_b   1.000
_cell.length_c   1.000
_cell.angle_alpha   90.00
_cell.angle_beta   90.00
_cell.angle_gamma   90.00
#
_symmetry.space_group_name_H-M   'P 1'
#
loop_
_entity.id
_entity.type
_entity.pdbx_description
1 polymer ?
#
loop_
_entity_poly.entity_id
_entity_poly.type
_entity_poly.pdbx_seq_one_letter_code
_entity_poly.pdbx_strand_id
1 'polypeptide(L)'
;MSPFIIQVKNLLDDYMNKPEVDKSRIYIIGLSMGGMGVYDMVCRFPDLFAAAVSICGSVNVQRLPKAKEVCFRIFHGEKDTAVPVECSRQAYEVLKRCGAKVEYIEFYGCDHLSWNPAFNFPDFMDWLFEQQK
;
A
#
# COMPACT_ATOMS: atom_id res chain seq x y z
N MET A 1 -3.90 -18.37 2.18
CA MET A 1 -4.48 -17.11 1.65
C MET A 1 -5.89 -16.94 2.19
N SER A 2 -6.21 -15.75 2.67
CA SER A 2 -7.53 -15.43 3.21
C SER A 2 -8.61 -15.52 2.11
N PRO A 3 -9.81 -16.01 2.42
CA PRO A 3 -10.93 -15.98 1.47
C PRO A 3 -11.23 -14.58 0.92
N PHE A 4 -11.04 -13.55 1.74
CA PHE A 4 -11.25 -12.15 1.33
C PHE A 4 -10.26 -11.71 0.25
N ILE A 5 -8.99 -12.12 0.40
CA ILE A 5 -7.96 -11.81 -0.59
C ILE A 5 -8.26 -12.53 -1.92
N ILE A 6 -8.77 -13.75 -1.87
CA ILE A 6 -9.20 -14.49 -3.06
C ILE A 6 -10.33 -13.74 -3.77
N GLN A 7 -11.32 -13.25 -3.02
CA GLN A 7 -12.43 -12.50 -3.60
C GLN A 7 -11.98 -11.19 -4.25
N VAL A 8 -11.07 -10.45 -3.59
CA VAL A 8 -10.49 -9.23 -4.15
C VAL A 8 -9.74 -9.54 -5.44
N LYS A 9 -8.93 -10.59 -5.44
CA LYS A 9 -8.17 -11.00 -6.63
C LYS A 9 -9.10 -11.37 -7.79
N ASN A 10 -10.17 -12.12 -7.52
CA ASN A 10 -11.14 -12.51 -8.54
C ASN A 10 -11.83 -11.28 -9.14
N LEU A 11 -12.24 -10.33 -8.30
CA LEU A 11 -12.85 -9.09 -8.76
C LEU A 11 -11.87 -8.29 -9.63
N LEU A 12 -10.62 -8.19 -9.19
CA LEU A 12 -9.57 -7.50 -9.95
C LEU A 12 -9.38 -8.16 -11.33
N ASP A 13 -9.32 -9.49 -11.39
CA ASP A 13 -9.16 -10.22 -12.64
C ASP A 13 -10.31 -9.94 -13.61
N ASP A 14 -11.55 -9.89 -13.11
CA ASP A 14 -12.72 -9.55 -13.91
C ASP A 14 -12.58 -8.16 -14.55
N TYR A 15 -12.15 -7.16 -13.76
CA TYR A 15 -11.94 -5.81 -14.27
C TYR A 15 -10.76 -5.74 -15.25
N MET A 16 -9.66 -6.44 -14.96
CA MET A 16 -8.47 -6.44 -15.81
C MET A 16 -8.72 -7.09 -17.18
N ASN A 17 -9.74 -7.91 -17.31
CA ASN A 17 -10.14 -8.50 -18.59
C ASN A 17 -10.92 -7.56 -19.49
N LYS A 18 -11.33 -6.38 -18.98
CA LYS A 18 -12.05 -5.38 -19.77
C LYS A 18 -11.08 -4.61 -20.65
N PRO A 19 -11.41 -4.39 -21.95
CA PRO A 19 -10.49 -3.75 -22.89
C PRO A 19 -10.19 -2.28 -22.56
N GLU A 20 -11.07 -1.59 -21.83
CA GLU A 20 -10.87 -0.20 -21.41
C GLU A 20 -9.91 -0.04 -20.22
N VAL A 21 -9.49 -1.13 -19.57
CA VAL A 21 -8.59 -1.08 -18.41
C VAL A 21 -7.13 -1.07 -18.87
N ASP A 22 -6.39 -0.05 -18.44
CA ASP A 22 -4.94 0.02 -18.63
C ASP A 22 -4.24 -0.83 -17.57
N LYS A 23 -3.74 -2.00 -17.96
CA LYS A 23 -3.09 -2.96 -17.05
C LYS A 23 -1.75 -2.45 -16.51
N SER A 24 -1.17 -1.40 -17.09
CA SER A 24 0.05 -0.78 -16.58
C SER A 24 -0.23 0.23 -15.43
N ARG A 25 -1.49 0.51 -15.15
CA ARG A 25 -1.93 1.54 -14.19
C ARG A 25 -2.96 1.00 -13.20
N ILE A 26 -2.64 -0.12 -12.59
CA ILE A 26 -3.46 -0.70 -11.52
C ILE A 26 -2.87 -0.28 -10.18
N TYR A 27 -3.71 0.26 -9.31
CA TYR A 27 -3.32 0.80 -8.00
C TYR A 27 -4.10 0.13 -6.89
N ILE A 28 -3.48 0.04 -5.71
CA ILE A 28 -4.15 -0.51 -4.53
C ILE A 28 -3.95 0.42 -3.33
N ILE A 29 -5.05 0.71 -2.64
CA ILE A 29 -5.07 1.59 -1.46
C ILE A 29 -5.84 0.87 -0.36
N GLY A 30 -5.35 0.97 0.86
CA GLY A 30 -6.07 0.43 2.01
C GLY A 30 -5.64 1.08 3.31
N LEU A 31 -6.55 1.08 4.30
CA LEU A 31 -6.29 1.64 5.62
C LEU A 31 -6.51 0.56 6.69
N SER A 32 -5.73 0.60 7.76
CA SER A 32 -5.80 -0.31 8.90
C SER A 32 -5.69 -1.77 8.44
N MET A 33 -6.71 -2.61 8.65
CA MET A 33 -6.76 -3.97 8.12
C MET A 33 -6.65 -3.98 6.59
N GLY A 34 -7.25 -2.97 5.91
CA GLY A 34 -7.08 -2.78 4.46
C GLY A 34 -5.65 -2.46 4.07
N GLY A 35 -4.91 -1.74 4.91
CA GLY A 35 -3.48 -1.51 4.73
C GLY A 35 -2.66 -2.79 4.81
N MET A 36 -3.03 -3.69 5.71
CA MET A 36 -2.45 -5.05 5.78
C MET A 36 -2.76 -5.83 4.50
N GLY A 37 -3.99 -5.70 4.00
CA GLY A 37 -4.42 -6.31 2.74
C GLY A 37 -3.65 -5.80 1.54
N VAL A 38 -3.31 -4.51 1.50
CA VAL A 38 -2.44 -3.93 0.47
C VAL A 38 -1.11 -4.66 0.42
N TYR A 39 -0.44 -4.78 1.56
CA TYR A 39 0.84 -5.50 1.63
C TYR A 39 0.71 -6.97 1.21
N ASP A 40 -0.35 -7.63 1.67
CA ASP A 40 -0.56 -9.04 1.30
C ASP A 40 -0.75 -9.20 -0.21
N MET A 41 -1.56 -8.34 -0.82
CA MET A 41 -1.81 -8.37 -2.26
C MET A 41 -0.55 -8.12 -3.09
N VAL A 42 0.23 -7.09 -2.76
CA VAL A 42 1.44 -6.78 -3.54
C VAL A 42 2.54 -7.83 -3.36
N CYS A 43 2.61 -8.47 -2.20
CA CYS A 43 3.58 -9.54 -1.98
C CYS A 43 3.18 -10.85 -2.69
N ARG A 44 1.89 -11.11 -2.83
CA ARG A 44 1.38 -12.29 -3.57
C ARG A 44 1.36 -12.08 -5.06
N PHE A 45 1.04 -10.88 -5.51
CA PHE A 45 0.86 -10.55 -6.92
C PHE A 45 1.67 -9.30 -7.30
N PRO A 46 3.01 -9.36 -7.18
CA PRO A 46 3.84 -8.16 -7.33
C PRO A 46 3.84 -7.56 -8.73
N ASP A 47 3.46 -8.35 -9.74
CA ASP A 47 3.47 -7.90 -11.13
C ASP A 47 2.19 -7.14 -11.54
N LEU A 48 1.18 -7.10 -10.68
CA LEU A 48 -0.11 -6.49 -11.03
C LEU A 48 -0.14 -4.98 -10.81
N PHE A 49 0.55 -4.47 -9.80
CA PHE A 49 0.34 -3.13 -9.30
C PHE A 49 1.46 -2.17 -9.70
N ALA A 50 1.09 -1.00 -10.22
CA ALA A 50 2.03 0.09 -10.45
C ALA A 50 2.36 0.82 -9.16
N ALA A 51 1.38 0.97 -8.27
CA ALA A 51 1.57 1.64 -6.98
C ALA A 51 0.67 1.06 -5.90
N ALA A 52 1.12 1.23 -4.67
CA ALA A 52 0.41 0.79 -3.47
C ALA A 52 0.49 1.86 -2.38
N VAL A 53 -0.64 2.11 -1.72
CA VAL A 53 -0.72 3.01 -0.57
C VAL A 53 -1.26 2.25 0.62
N SER A 54 -0.46 2.14 1.68
CA SER A 54 -0.87 1.55 2.95
C SER A 54 -0.94 2.63 4.02
N ILE A 55 -2.10 2.75 4.65
CA ILE A 55 -2.35 3.73 5.71
C ILE A 55 -2.56 2.95 7.01
N CYS A 56 -1.73 3.22 8.01
CA CYS A 56 -1.74 2.58 9.34
C CYS A 56 -1.89 1.05 9.29
N GLY A 57 -1.20 0.41 8.35
CA GLY A 57 -1.16 -1.04 8.21
C GLY A 57 0.10 -1.65 8.82
N SER A 58 0.11 -2.97 8.89
CA SER A 58 1.27 -3.75 9.32
C SER A 58 1.56 -4.87 8.32
N VAL A 59 2.78 -5.38 8.35
CA VAL A 59 3.21 -6.42 7.43
C VAL A 59 4.34 -7.24 8.06
N ASN A 60 4.44 -8.51 7.67
CA ASN A 60 5.67 -9.26 7.87
C ASN A 60 6.71 -8.74 6.87
N VAL A 61 7.67 -7.97 7.37
CA VAL A 61 8.64 -7.25 6.52
C VAL A 61 9.53 -8.18 5.69
N GLN A 62 9.66 -9.45 6.09
CA GLN A 62 10.43 -10.43 5.32
C GLN A 62 9.81 -10.72 3.95
N ARG A 63 8.53 -10.43 3.77
CA ARG A 63 7.83 -10.62 2.49
C ARG A 63 8.04 -9.47 1.51
N LEU A 64 8.36 -8.28 2.00
CA LEU A 64 8.40 -7.04 1.21
C LEU A 64 9.36 -7.03 0.03
N PRO A 65 10.55 -7.68 0.09
CA PRO A 65 11.44 -7.70 -1.08
C PRO A 65 10.79 -8.26 -2.35
N LYS A 66 9.77 -9.11 -2.24
CA LYS A 66 9.03 -9.63 -3.41
C LYS A 66 8.30 -8.52 -4.18
N ALA A 67 7.96 -7.42 -3.50
CA ALA A 67 7.19 -6.31 -4.07
C ALA A 67 8.05 -5.09 -4.40
N LYS A 68 9.36 -5.24 -4.50
CA LYS A 68 10.30 -4.11 -4.67
C LYS A 68 10.08 -3.30 -5.94
N GLU A 69 9.41 -3.84 -6.93
CA GLU A 69 9.13 -3.12 -8.19
C GLU A 69 7.86 -2.28 -8.12
N VAL A 70 7.05 -2.43 -7.07
CA VAL A 70 5.86 -1.60 -6.83
C VAL A 70 6.28 -0.28 -6.21
N CYS A 71 5.68 0.83 -6.64
CA CYS A 71 5.91 2.14 -6.00
C CYS A 71 5.02 2.26 -4.78
N PHE A 72 5.60 2.63 -3.64
CA PHE A 72 4.87 2.69 -2.37
C PHE A 72 4.77 4.10 -1.81
N ARG A 73 3.62 4.41 -1.24
CA ARG A 73 3.46 5.46 -0.23
C ARG A 73 2.88 4.85 1.03
N ILE A 74 3.48 5.18 2.17
CA ILE A 74 3.09 4.64 3.48
C ILE A 74 2.75 5.83 4.38
N PHE A 75 1.59 5.77 5.03
CA PHE A 75 1.14 6.77 5.98
C PHE A 75 0.85 6.13 7.33
N HIS A 76 1.19 6.80 8.42
CA HIS A 76 0.90 6.32 9.77
C HIS A 76 0.86 7.47 10.76
N GLY A 77 0.03 7.35 11.78
CA GLY A 77 -0.01 8.30 12.90
C GLY A 77 1.03 7.95 13.95
N GLU A 78 1.79 8.93 14.41
CA GLU A 78 2.83 8.75 15.42
C GLU A 78 2.29 8.14 16.71
N LYS A 79 1.06 8.51 17.11
CA LYS A 79 0.42 8.08 18.37
C LYS A 79 -0.62 6.98 18.18
N ASP A 80 -0.51 6.19 17.12
CA ASP A 80 -1.42 5.08 16.87
C ASP A 80 -1.25 4.01 17.96
N THR A 81 -2.34 3.72 18.69
CA THR A 81 -2.36 2.70 19.74
C THR A 81 -2.99 1.38 19.28
N ALA A 82 -3.62 1.36 18.10
CA ALA A 82 -4.21 0.15 17.54
C ALA A 82 -3.19 -0.63 16.71
N VAL A 83 -2.45 0.06 15.83
CA VAL A 83 -1.35 -0.51 15.05
C VAL A 83 -0.10 0.33 15.34
N PRO A 84 0.93 -0.25 15.97
CA PRO A 84 2.14 0.51 16.32
C PRO A 84 2.77 1.17 15.10
N VAL A 85 3.18 2.43 15.24
CA VAL A 85 3.81 3.20 14.16
C VAL A 85 5.10 2.54 13.67
N GLU A 86 5.77 1.78 14.53
CA GLU A 86 6.97 1.02 14.19
C GLU A 86 6.74 0.06 13.02
N CYS A 87 5.51 -0.44 12.85
CA CYS A 87 5.18 -1.32 11.73
C CYS A 87 5.44 -0.63 10.39
N SER A 88 5.01 0.62 10.24
CA SER A 88 5.24 1.40 9.02
C SER A 88 6.69 1.86 8.91
N ARG A 89 7.33 2.23 10.02
CA ARG A 89 8.75 2.60 10.02
C ARG A 89 9.62 1.44 9.51
N GLN A 90 9.36 0.22 9.99
CA GLN A 90 10.09 -0.98 9.57
C GLN A 90 9.81 -1.33 8.11
N ALA A 91 8.56 -1.24 7.68
CA ALA A 91 8.18 -1.48 6.28
C ALA A 91 8.93 -0.53 5.34
N TYR A 92 8.98 0.76 5.68
CA TYR A 92 9.72 1.76 4.92
C TYR A 92 11.21 1.41 4.83
N GLU A 93 11.84 1.08 5.96
CA GLU A 93 13.27 0.75 5.99
C GLU A 93 13.60 -0.46 5.13
N VAL A 94 12.80 -1.51 5.19
CA VAL A 94 13.02 -2.72 4.40
C VAL A 94 12.83 -2.45 2.91
N LEU A 95 11.76 -1.74 2.53
CA LEU A 95 11.51 -1.39 1.14
C LEU A 95 12.61 -0.51 0.57
N LYS A 96 13.05 0.49 1.32
CA LYS A 96 14.14 1.37 0.91
C LYS A 96 15.44 0.58 0.73
N ARG A 97 15.73 -0.32 1.67
CA ARG A 97 16.97 -1.14 1.64
C ARG A 97 17.00 -2.09 0.45
N CYS A 98 15.86 -2.64 0.04
CA CYS A 98 15.80 -3.54 -1.12
C CYS A 98 15.68 -2.81 -2.46
N GLY A 99 15.69 -1.47 -2.48
CA GLY A 99 15.71 -0.66 -3.69
C GLY A 99 14.34 -0.27 -4.24
N ALA A 100 13.25 -0.48 -3.48
CA ALA A 100 11.93 -0.05 -3.89
C ALA A 100 11.81 1.48 -3.87
N LYS A 101 10.96 2.03 -4.74
CA LYS A 101 10.56 3.43 -4.68
C LYS A 101 9.52 3.56 -3.58
N VAL A 102 9.87 4.18 -2.46
CA VAL A 102 9.00 4.29 -1.30
C VAL A 102 9.13 5.65 -0.64
N GLU A 103 7.98 6.23 -0.29
CA GLU A 103 7.89 7.43 0.55
C GLU A 103 7.10 7.07 1.81
N TYR A 104 7.52 7.61 2.94
CA TYR A 104 6.84 7.43 4.20
C TYR A 104 6.49 8.78 4.81
N ILE A 105 5.23 8.96 5.15
CA ILE A 105 4.71 10.16 5.79
C ILE A 105 4.16 9.78 7.17
N GLU A 106 4.78 10.28 8.22
CA GLU A 106 4.33 10.09 9.59
C GLU A 106 3.66 11.36 10.08
N PHE A 107 2.42 11.25 10.56
CA PHE A 107 1.66 12.39 11.06
C PHE A 107 1.91 12.55 12.55
N TYR A 108 2.62 13.62 12.91
CA TYR A 108 2.94 13.94 14.29
C TYR A 108 1.66 14.16 15.11
N GLY A 109 1.59 13.54 16.29
CA GLY A 109 0.44 13.68 17.20
C GLY A 109 -0.84 12.99 16.75
N CYS A 110 -0.83 12.33 15.58
CA CYS A 110 -2.01 11.66 15.04
C CYS A 110 -2.12 10.23 15.58
N ASP A 111 -3.36 9.83 15.89
CA ASP A 111 -3.69 8.48 16.35
C ASP A 111 -3.98 7.53 15.17
N HIS A 112 -4.79 6.49 15.41
CA HIS A 112 -5.16 5.52 14.37
C HIS A 112 -5.97 6.12 13.22
N LEU A 113 -6.57 7.30 13.39
CA LEU A 113 -7.38 7.96 12.35
C LEU A 113 -6.52 8.67 11.30
N SER A 114 -5.32 8.18 11.04
CA SER A 114 -4.37 8.77 10.09
C SER A 114 -4.86 8.78 8.63
N TRP A 115 -5.92 8.03 8.29
CA TRP A 115 -6.50 8.08 6.95
C TRP A 115 -7.12 9.44 6.63
N ASN A 116 -7.59 10.20 7.62
CA ASN A 116 -8.11 11.55 7.37
C ASN A 116 -7.04 12.48 6.79
N PRO A 117 -5.88 12.70 7.44
CA PRO A 117 -4.82 13.51 6.83
C PRO A 117 -4.16 12.84 5.61
N ALA A 118 -4.14 11.50 5.54
CA ALA A 118 -3.56 10.80 4.40
C ALA A 118 -4.35 11.07 3.11
N PHE A 119 -5.68 10.90 3.12
CA PHE A 119 -6.51 11.18 1.95
C PHE A 119 -6.56 12.66 1.60
N ASN A 120 -6.28 13.55 2.54
CA ASN A 120 -6.20 14.99 2.31
C ASN A 120 -4.77 15.46 1.99
N PHE A 121 -3.81 14.54 1.87
CA PHE A 121 -2.45 14.87 1.51
C PHE A 121 -2.42 15.55 0.12
N PRO A 122 -1.73 16.69 -0.05
CA PRO A 122 -1.98 17.58 -1.20
C PRO A 122 -1.86 16.96 -2.58
N ASP A 123 -0.94 16.01 -2.79
CA ASP A 123 -0.72 15.36 -4.10
C ASP A 123 -1.13 13.88 -4.10
N PHE A 124 -2.00 13.45 -3.19
CA PHE A 124 -2.32 12.03 -3.03
C PHE A 124 -2.72 11.35 -4.34
N MET A 125 -3.74 11.89 -5.01
CA MET A 125 -4.24 11.31 -6.26
C MET A 125 -3.32 11.58 -7.45
N ASP A 126 -2.74 12.77 -7.51
CA ASP A 126 -1.80 13.12 -8.59
C ASP A 126 -0.58 12.19 -8.58
N TRP A 127 0.01 11.98 -7.41
CA TRP A 127 1.11 11.03 -7.27
C TRP A 127 0.73 9.62 -7.73
N LEU A 128 -0.45 9.17 -7.30
CA LEU A 128 -0.94 7.82 -7.63
C LEU A 128 -1.07 7.63 -9.14
N PHE A 129 -1.72 8.57 -9.81
CA PHE A 129 -1.98 8.48 -11.26
C PHE A 129 -0.74 8.71 -12.12
N GLU A 130 0.33 9.24 -11.57
CA GLU A 130 1.62 9.35 -12.26
C GLU A 130 2.35 8.01 -12.36
N GLN A 131 1.98 7.03 -11.53
CA GLN A 131 2.69 5.76 -11.51
C GLN A 131 2.22 4.84 -12.64
N GLN A 132 3.18 4.22 -13.30
CA GLN A 132 2.94 3.31 -14.43
C GLN A 132 4.04 2.25 -14.44
N LYS A 133 3.65 1.02 -14.69
CA LYS A 133 4.61 -0.09 -14.85
C LYS A 133 5.35 0.00 -16.19
#